data_18b4441050e9cc46c29b14b891310cd1
#
_entry.id   18b4441050e9cc46c29b14b891310cd1
#
_cell.length_a   1.000
_cell.length_b   1.000
_cell.length_c   1.000
_cell.angle_alpha   90.00
_cell.angle_beta   90.00
_cell.angle_gamma   90.00
#
_symmetry.space_group_name_H-M   'P 1'
#
loop_
_entity.id
_entity.type
_entity.pdbx_description
1 polymer ?
#
loop_
_entity_poly.entity_id
_entity_poly.type
_entity_poly.pdbx_seq_one_letter_code
_entity_poly.pdbx_strand_id
1 'polypeptide(L)'
;MPKIDVLLHGFPFRTDQGIPGFCSSLLITGEKKTLVDVGHVGRRLALQQALQERGLAYDDIDVTVMSHAHWDHSQNFDLFTKTPMLVHPWERKYAQHPHPNDWATPAWSGAMVEFQPDIVEVEEGYEIEPGVRIIHTPGHSPGSITVLVDTDDGVCAVTGDVLHYANVALTKTNPLVFWNERDAEKSISRILDEADVIYPGHDRSFRLVNGEIEYLEPMNLTFAGVHPDAPGVKFDTTPRPPWVMPGVEDQTVESLG
;
A
#
# COMPACT_ATOMS: atom_id res chain seq x y z
N MET A 1 -12.44 -0.40 -20.30
CA MET A 1 -11.22 -0.79 -19.57
C MET A 1 -11.48 -0.67 -18.08
N PRO A 2 -10.73 -1.36 -17.21
CA PRO A 2 -10.83 -1.18 -15.76
C PRO A 2 -10.65 0.28 -15.34
N LYS A 3 -11.24 0.65 -14.19
CA LYS A 3 -11.14 2.00 -13.60
C LYS A 3 -10.66 1.89 -12.17
N ILE A 4 -9.87 2.86 -11.72
CA ILE A 4 -9.39 2.96 -10.35
C ILE A 4 -10.13 4.08 -9.64
N ASP A 5 -10.61 3.79 -8.45
CA ASP A 5 -11.29 4.75 -7.56
C ASP A 5 -10.61 4.72 -6.18
N VAL A 6 -10.21 5.88 -5.68
CA VAL A 6 -9.58 6.00 -4.36
C VAL A 6 -10.68 6.01 -3.30
N LEU A 7 -10.78 4.94 -2.53
CA LEU A 7 -11.71 4.84 -1.39
C LEU A 7 -11.20 5.60 -0.17
N LEU A 8 -9.93 5.38 0.15
CA LEU A 8 -9.24 6.07 1.24
C LEU A 8 -7.95 6.67 0.71
N HIS A 9 -7.78 7.98 0.89
CA HIS A 9 -6.56 8.65 0.49
C HIS A 9 -5.41 8.34 1.46
N GLY A 10 -4.24 8.10 0.89
CA GLY A 10 -2.99 7.99 1.63
C GLY A 10 -2.40 9.35 1.98
N PHE A 11 -1.73 9.43 3.13
CA PHE A 11 -1.04 10.63 3.57
C PHE A 11 0.28 10.26 4.26
N PRO A 12 1.42 10.86 3.90
CA PRO A 12 2.72 10.61 4.54
C PRO A 12 2.82 11.37 5.89
N PHE A 13 1.75 11.27 6.69
CA PHE A 13 1.58 12.04 7.91
C PHE A 13 2.12 11.28 9.12
N ARG A 14 2.89 11.97 9.94
CA ARG A 14 3.33 11.49 11.25
C ARG A 14 3.39 12.63 12.27
N THR A 15 3.36 12.27 13.54
CA THR A 15 3.51 13.19 14.66
C THR A 15 4.68 12.76 15.53
N ASP A 16 5.04 13.58 16.53
CA ASP A 16 5.96 13.22 17.60
C ASP A 16 5.36 12.19 18.58
N GLN A 17 4.04 11.93 18.48
CA GLN A 17 3.32 10.95 19.30
C GLN A 17 3.07 9.62 18.55
N GLY A 18 3.44 9.51 17.28
CA GLY A 18 3.30 8.29 16.50
C GLY A 18 2.96 8.51 15.05
N ILE A 19 2.79 7.39 14.36
CA ILE A 19 2.44 7.32 12.93
C ILE A 19 0.96 6.93 12.82
N PRO A 20 0.10 7.77 12.24
CA PRO A 20 -1.32 7.45 12.08
C PRO A 20 -1.61 6.33 11.06
N GLY A 21 -0.68 6.00 10.15
CA GLY A 21 -0.84 4.92 9.18
C GLY A 21 -1.98 5.14 8.20
N PHE A 22 -1.97 6.26 7.48
CA PHE A 22 -2.98 6.55 6.49
C PHE A 22 -2.55 6.04 5.11
N CYS A 23 -2.66 4.72 4.87
CA CYS A 23 -2.42 4.15 3.56
C CYS A 23 -3.56 4.46 2.58
N SER A 24 -3.27 4.40 1.28
CA SER A 24 -4.29 4.41 0.23
C SER A 24 -5.04 3.08 0.21
N SER A 25 -6.37 3.12 0.05
CA SER A 25 -7.17 1.93 -0.28
C SER A 25 -7.90 2.19 -1.59
N LEU A 26 -7.73 1.31 -2.57
CA LEU A 26 -8.16 1.55 -3.95
C LEU A 26 -9.08 0.45 -4.44
N LEU A 27 -10.18 0.85 -5.08
CA LEU A 27 -11.12 -0.04 -5.75
C LEU A 27 -10.85 -0.02 -7.26
N ILE A 28 -10.49 -1.16 -7.81
CA ILE A 28 -10.39 -1.39 -9.24
C ILE A 28 -11.71 -2.04 -9.70
N THR A 29 -12.37 -1.42 -10.66
CA THR A 29 -13.65 -1.90 -11.20
C THR A 29 -13.48 -2.23 -12.68
N GLY A 30 -13.57 -3.52 -13.02
CA GLY A 30 -13.55 -4.09 -14.35
C GLY A 30 -14.58 -5.20 -14.47
N GLU A 31 -14.15 -6.41 -14.85
CA GLU A 31 -14.99 -7.62 -14.76
C GLU A 31 -15.20 -8.03 -13.29
N LYS A 32 -14.24 -7.69 -12.43
CA LYS A 32 -14.27 -7.86 -10.98
C LYS A 32 -14.18 -6.52 -10.27
N LYS A 33 -14.62 -6.51 -9.02
CA LYS A 33 -14.33 -5.44 -8.06
C LYS A 33 -13.17 -5.89 -7.18
N THR A 34 -11.99 -5.38 -7.48
CA THR A 34 -10.76 -5.70 -6.75
C THR A 34 -10.41 -4.56 -5.79
N LEU A 35 -10.31 -4.86 -4.51
CA LEU A 35 -9.90 -3.91 -3.48
C LEU A 35 -8.44 -4.13 -3.11
N VAL A 36 -7.61 -3.11 -3.30
CA VAL A 36 -6.19 -3.14 -2.93
C VAL A 36 -6.01 -2.38 -1.63
N ASP A 37 -5.46 -3.07 -0.63
CA ASP A 37 -5.28 -2.64 0.75
C ASP A 37 -6.57 -2.16 1.43
N VAL A 38 -6.66 -2.40 2.71
CA VAL A 38 -7.92 -2.22 3.45
C VAL A 38 -7.81 -1.22 4.61
N GLY A 39 -6.63 -0.67 4.81
CA GLY A 39 -6.37 0.24 5.91
C GLY A 39 -6.31 -0.44 7.28
N HIS A 40 -6.11 0.35 8.31
CA HIS A 40 -6.09 -0.12 9.70
C HIS A 40 -7.45 0.09 10.39
N VAL A 41 -7.60 -0.50 11.57
CA VAL A 41 -8.85 -0.49 12.35
C VAL A 41 -9.39 0.92 12.62
N GLY A 42 -8.54 1.92 12.78
CA GLY A 42 -8.94 3.31 12.97
C GLY A 42 -9.62 3.95 11.75
N ARG A 43 -9.46 3.33 10.55
CA ARG A 43 -10.09 3.78 9.30
C ARG A 43 -11.30 2.91 8.88
N ARG A 44 -11.67 1.92 9.69
CA ARG A 44 -12.75 0.96 9.39
C ARG A 44 -14.06 1.63 9.00
N LEU A 45 -14.50 2.64 9.76
CA LEU A 45 -15.74 3.35 9.47
C LEU A 45 -15.64 4.22 8.20
N ALA A 46 -14.48 4.79 7.93
CA ALA A 46 -14.23 5.55 6.71
C ALA A 46 -14.27 4.63 5.48
N LEU A 47 -13.67 3.43 5.55
CA LEU A 47 -13.75 2.43 4.49
C LEU A 47 -15.19 1.98 4.24
N GLN A 48 -15.95 1.70 5.31
CA GLN A 48 -17.36 1.35 5.20
C GLN A 48 -18.17 2.45 4.52
N GLN A 49 -17.98 3.69 4.95
CA GLN A 49 -18.66 4.84 4.35
C GLN A 49 -18.30 5.00 2.87
N ALA A 50 -17.02 4.89 2.53
CA ALA A 50 -16.55 5.04 1.15
C ALA A 50 -17.14 3.97 0.21
N LEU A 51 -17.31 2.73 0.68
CA LEU A 51 -18.01 1.68 -0.07
C LEU A 51 -19.51 2.00 -0.20
N GLN A 52 -20.17 2.40 0.88
CA GLN A 52 -21.61 2.74 0.88
C GLN A 52 -21.93 3.92 -0.06
N GLU A 53 -21.08 4.94 -0.14
CA GLU A 53 -21.22 6.06 -1.06
C GLU A 53 -21.21 5.62 -2.54
N ARG A 54 -20.64 4.45 -2.82
CA ARG A 54 -20.61 3.78 -4.13
C ARG A 54 -21.67 2.71 -4.28
N GLY A 55 -22.56 2.58 -3.29
CA GLY A 55 -23.62 1.57 -3.27
C GLY A 55 -23.12 0.15 -3.05
N LEU A 56 -21.94 -0.02 -2.43
CA LEU A 56 -21.29 -1.30 -2.19
C LEU A 56 -21.28 -1.67 -0.71
N ALA A 57 -21.41 -2.97 -0.45
CA ALA A 57 -21.10 -3.61 0.82
C ALA A 57 -19.79 -4.39 0.72
N TYR A 58 -19.27 -4.90 1.84
CA TYR A 58 -18.07 -5.74 1.85
C TYR A 58 -18.23 -7.00 0.97
N ASP A 59 -19.40 -7.60 0.98
CA ASP A 59 -19.72 -8.82 0.20
C ASP A 59 -19.81 -8.57 -1.32
N ASP A 60 -19.81 -7.31 -1.77
CA ASP A 60 -19.81 -6.95 -3.19
C ASP A 60 -18.40 -6.88 -3.78
N ILE A 61 -17.37 -7.04 -2.96
CA ILE A 61 -15.96 -7.10 -3.40
C ILE A 61 -15.63 -8.53 -3.81
N ASP A 62 -15.17 -8.71 -5.05
CA ASP A 62 -14.89 -10.02 -5.64
C ASP A 62 -13.50 -10.55 -5.26
N VAL A 63 -12.53 -9.64 -5.08
CA VAL A 63 -11.13 -9.95 -4.77
C VAL A 63 -10.54 -8.87 -3.88
N THR A 64 -9.76 -9.27 -2.87
CA THR A 64 -8.91 -8.35 -2.12
C THR A 64 -7.45 -8.64 -2.41
N VAL A 65 -6.61 -7.60 -2.45
CA VAL A 65 -5.17 -7.70 -2.65
C VAL A 65 -4.48 -7.06 -1.45
N MET A 66 -3.61 -7.80 -0.80
CA MET A 66 -2.71 -7.29 0.23
C MET A 66 -1.38 -6.93 -0.44
N SER A 67 -1.08 -5.64 -0.59
CA SER A 67 0.18 -5.20 -1.19
C SER A 67 1.37 -5.67 -0.35
N HIS A 68 1.24 -5.59 0.97
CA HIS A 68 2.16 -6.10 1.97
C HIS A 68 1.49 -6.14 3.37
N ALA A 69 2.14 -6.77 4.36
CA ALA A 69 1.53 -7.13 5.64
C ALA A 69 1.66 -6.07 6.74
N HIS A 70 2.15 -4.86 6.45
CA HIS A 70 2.20 -3.82 7.46
C HIS A 70 0.82 -3.49 8.01
N TRP A 71 0.78 -3.15 9.29
CA TRP A 71 -0.45 -3.01 10.08
C TRP A 71 -1.48 -2.05 9.47
N ASP A 72 -1.03 -0.98 8.85
CA ASP A 72 -1.91 0.05 8.29
C ASP A 72 -2.46 -0.29 6.90
N HIS A 73 -1.95 -1.34 6.25
CA HIS A 73 -2.48 -1.90 5.00
C HIS A 73 -3.43 -3.07 5.25
N SER A 74 -3.25 -3.82 6.34
CA SER A 74 -3.79 -5.17 6.49
C SER A 74 -4.87 -5.36 7.56
N GLN A 75 -5.04 -4.44 8.52
CA GLN A 75 -5.85 -4.71 9.71
C GLN A 75 -7.36 -4.91 9.48
N ASN A 76 -7.91 -4.41 8.38
CA ASN A 76 -9.35 -4.53 8.10
C ASN A 76 -9.70 -5.70 7.16
N PHE A 77 -8.77 -6.60 6.83
CA PHE A 77 -9.11 -7.79 6.02
C PHE A 77 -10.17 -8.67 6.69
N ASP A 78 -10.29 -8.64 8.02
CA ASP A 78 -11.34 -9.34 8.77
C ASP A 78 -12.78 -8.94 8.37
N LEU A 79 -12.97 -7.84 7.66
CA LEU A 79 -14.25 -7.42 7.10
C LEU A 79 -14.63 -8.17 5.81
N PHE A 80 -13.66 -8.80 5.14
CA PHE A 80 -13.80 -9.41 3.81
C PHE A 80 -13.75 -10.94 3.88
N THR A 81 -14.43 -11.54 4.87
CA THR A 81 -14.37 -12.98 5.17
C THR A 81 -14.99 -13.90 4.13
N LYS A 82 -15.61 -13.36 3.08
CA LYS A 82 -16.19 -14.12 1.97
C LYS A 82 -15.42 -13.91 0.65
N THR A 83 -14.36 -13.12 0.69
CA THR A 83 -13.64 -12.65 -0.48
C THR A 83 -12.24 -13.26 -0.48
N PRO A 84 -11.75 -13.85 -1.58
CA PRO A 84 -10.38 -14.31 -1.66
C PRO A 84 -9.40 -13.16 -1.46
N MET A 85 -8.36 -13.41 -0.67
CA MET A 85 -7.27 -12.48 -0.42
C MET A 85 -6.03 -12.93 -1.18
N LEU A 86 -5.59 -12.11 -2.12
CA LEU A 86 -4.35 -12.32 -2.85
C LEU A 86 -3.17 -11.77 -2.04
N VAL A 87 -2.14 -12.58 -1.89
CA VAL A 87 -0.91 -12.22 -1.16
C VAL A 87 0.29 -12.94 -1.78
N HIS A 88 1.45 -12.30 -1.79
CA HIS A 88 2.67 -12.97 -2.22
C HIS A 88 3.12 -14.01 -1.17
N PRO A 89 3.59 -15.23 -1.56
CA PRO A 89 3.98 -16.26 -0.60
C PRO A 89 5.09 -15.82 0.36
N TRP A 90 6.03 -14.98 -0.07
CA TRP A 90 7.06 -14.44 0.82
C TRP A 90 6.49 -13.47 1.85
N GLU A 91 5.48 -12.69 1.50
CA GLU A 91 4.81 -11.79 2.44
C GLU A 91 4.03 -12.57 3.49
N ARG A 92 3.31 -13.59 3.04
CA ARG A 92 2.58 -14.50 3.94
C ARG A 92 3.50 -15.16 4.96
N LYS A 93 4.67 -15.65 4.52
CA LYS A 93 5.67 -16.23 5.42
C LYS A 93 6.27 -15.20 6.36
N TYR A 94 6.66 -14.04 5.82
CA TYR A 94 7.25 -12.95 6.59
C TYR A 94 6.31 -12.47 7.70
N ALA A 95 5.04 -12.29 7.39
CA ALA A 95 4.03 -11.87 8.37
C ALA A 95 3.93 -12.80 9.58
N GLN A 96 4.24 -14.10 9.41
CA GLN A 96 4.22 -15.07 10.51
C GLN A 96 5.48 -15.00 11.39
N HIS A 97 6.60 -14.61 10.81
CA HIS A 97 7.91 -14.56 11.48
C HIS A 97 8.66 -13.27 11.11
N PRO A 98 8.09 -12.08 11.41
CA PRO A 98 8.73 -10.83 11.04
C PRO A 98 10.05 -10.65 11.80
N HIS A 99 10.96 -9.90 11.18
CA HIS A 99 12.22 -9.56 11.83
C HIS A 99 11.95 -8.80 13.15
N PRO A 100 12.69 -9.05 14.24
CA PRO A 100 12.44 -8.45 15.56
C PRO A 100 12.49 -6.90 15.57
N ASN A 101 13.22 -6.30 14.64
CA ASN A 101 13.32 -4.85 14.50
C ASN A 101 12.24 -4.24 13.56
N ASP A 102 11.40 -5.09 12.96
CA ASP A 102 10.27 -4.62 12.16
C ASP A 102 9.13 -4.19 13.09
N TRP A 103 9.01 -2.89 13.26
CA TRP A 103 7.94 -2.30 14.06
C TRP A 103 6.60 -2.17 13.31
N ALA A 104 6.60 -2.35 11.99
CA ALA A 104 5.43 -2.18 11.13
C ALA A 104 4.69 -3.49 10.86
N THR A 105 5.35 -4.64 11.08
CA THR A 105 4.74 -5.98 11.04
C THR A 105 4.66 -6.55 12.47
N PRO A 106 3.65 -6.16 13.26
CA PRO A 106 3.53 -6.67 14.62
C PRO A 106 3.27 -8.19 14.64
N ALA A 107 3.63 -8.85 15.73
CA ALA A 107 3.57 -10.31 15.87
C ALA A 107 2.18 -10.95 15.61
N TRP A 108 1.12 -10.18 15.63
CA TRP A 108 -0.23 -10.66 15.29
C TRP A 108 -0.57 -10.57 13.79
N SER A 109 0.29 -9.94 12.94
CA SER A 109 0.05 -9.81 11.49
C SER A 109 -0.13 -11.18 10.82
N GLY A 110 0.72 -12.16 11.16
CA GLY A 110 0.56 -13.52 10.65
C GLY A 110 -0.79 -14.14 10.99
N ALA A 111 -1.26 -13.95 12.23
CA ALA A 111 -2.58 -14.44 12.63
C ALA A 111 -3.71 -13.73 11.86
N MET A 112 -3.57 -12.45 11.55
CA MET A 112 -4.53 -11.71 10.73
C MET A 112 -4.58 -12.21 9.30
N VAL A 113 -3.43 -12.50 8.70
CA VAL A 113 -3.35 -13.11 7.36
C VAL A 113 -4.02 -14.47 7.36
N GLU A 114 -3.63 -15.36 8.28
CA GLU A 114 -4.16 -16.75 8.37
C GLU A 114 -5.63 -16.82 8.83
N PHE A 115 -6.18 -15.73 9.34
CA PHE A 115 -7.62 -15.65 9.66
C PHE A 115 -8.49 -15.62 8.40
N GLN A 116 -7.94 -15.22 7.25
CA GLN A 116 -8.69 -15.19 6.00
C GLN A 116 -9.09 -16.61 5.57
N PRO A 117 -10.37 -16.84 5.22
CA PRO A 117 -10.85 -18.18 4.88
C PRO A 117 -10.39 -18.66 3.51
N ASP A 118 -10.02 -17.74 2.62
CA ASP A 118 -9.60 -18.02 1.24
C ASP A 118 -8.37 -17.19 0.90
N ILE A 119 -7.19 -17.76 1.15
CA ILE A 119 -5.90 -17.16 0.85
C ILE A 119 -5.39 -17.72 -0.47
N VAL A 120 -5.16 -16.85 -1.43
CA VAL A 120 -4.58 -17.18 -2.73
C VAL A 120 -3.18 -16.61 -2.82
N GLU A 121 -2.19 -17.48 -2.82
CA GLU A 121 -0.81 -17.07 -3.04
C GLU A 121 -0.60 -16.75 -4.52
N VAL A 122 -0.06 -15.55 -4.78
CA VAL A 122 0.15 -15.02 -6.13
C VAL A 122 1.59 -14.57 -6.31
N GLU A 123 2.10 -14.79 -7.49
CA GLU A 123 3.47 -14.44 -7.87
C GLU A 123 3.47 -13.51 -9.09
N GLU A 124 4.65 -13.21 -9.56
CA GLU A 124 4.93 -12.40 -10.75
C GLU A 124 4.05 -12.80 -11.94
N GLY A 125 3.35 -11.83 -12.54
CA GLY A 125 2.53 -12.01 -13.73
C GLY A 125 1.15 -12.61 -13.47
N TYR A 126 0.72 -12.79 -12.22
CA TYR A 126 -0.65 -13.24 -11.95
C TYR A 126 -1.68 -12.24 -12.48
N GLU A 127 -2.57 -12.70 -13.35
CA GLU A 127 -3.65 -11.91 -13.91
C GLU A 127 -4.94 -12.09 -13.10
N ILE A 128 -5.41 -11.00 -12.47
CA ILE A 128 -6.67 -10.98 -11.70
C ILE A 128 -7.85 -11.04 -12.65
N GLU A 129 -7.77 -10.23 -13.71
CA GLU A 129 -8.69 -10.17 -14.85
C GLU A 129 -7.96 -9.53 -16.04
N PRO A 130 -8.50 -9.56 -17.28
CA PRO A 130 -7.85 -8.91 -18.42
C PRO A 130 -7.52 -7.45 -18.18
N GLY A 131 -6.24 -7.10 -18.28
CA GLY A 131 -5.72 -5.76 -18.01
C GLY A 131 -5.51 -5.40 -16.53
N VAL A 132 -5.63 -6.36 -15.60
CA VAL A 132 -5.30 -6.17 -14.17
C VAL A 132 -4.36 -7.29 -13.73
N ARG A 133 -3.09 -6.98 -13.53
CA ARG A 133 -2.06 -7.96 -13.22
C ARG A 133 -1.18 -7.56 -12.04
N ILE A 134 -0.64 -8.56 -11.38
CA ILE A 134 0.29 -8.39 -10.25
C ILE A 134 1.72 -8.50 -10.74
N ILE A 135 2.60 -7.64 -10.24
CA ILE A 135 4.04 -7.76 -10.35
C ILE A 135 4.66 -7.81 -8.96
N HIS A 136 5.68 -8.64 -8.79
CA HIS A 136 6.45 -8.71 -7.55
C HIS A 136 7.45 -7.57 -7.48
N THR A 137 7.35 -6.75 -6.44
CA THR A 137 8.14 -5.53 -6.26
C THR A 137 8.74 -5.46 -4.86
N PRO A 138 9.67 -6.39 -4.54
CA PRO A 138 10.27 -6.49 -3.22
C PRO A 138 11.15 -5.30 -2.89
N GLY A 139 11.45 -5.13 -1.60
CA GLY A 139 12.41 -4.16 -1.11
C GLY A 139 11.91 -3.42 0.12
N HIS A 140 10.72 -2.84 0.08
CA HIS A 140 10.05 -2.31 1.28
C HIS A 140 9.74 -3.47 2.24
N SER A 141 9.07 -4.50 1.78
CA SER A 141 8.95 -5.82 2.41
C SER A 141 9.35 -6.93 1.43
N PRO A 142 9.54 -8.19 1.86
CA PRO A 142 10.00 -9.27 0.97
C PRO A 142 8.99 -9.63 -0.10
N GLY A 143 7.72 -9.60 0.22
CA GLY A 143 6.63 -9.99 -0.66
C GLY A 143 5.78 -8.82 -1.15
N SER A 144 6.31 -7.60 -1.11
CA SER A 144 5.59 -6.44 -1.67
C SER A 144 5.21 -6.68 -3.12
N ILE A 145 3.94 -6.41 -3.44
CA ILE A 145 3.39 -6.50 -4.81
C ILE A 145 2.77 -5.19 -5.25
N THR A 146 2.85 -4.95 -6.54
CA THR A 146 2.19 -3.83 -7.22
C THR A 146 1.12 -4.37 -8.16
N VAL A 147 -0.03 -3.73 -8.21
CA VAL A 147 -1.09 -4.05 -9.19
C VAL A 147 -0.98 -3.09 -10.36
N LEU A 148 -0.72 -3.61 -11.56
CA LEU A 148 -0.75 -2.85 -12.80
C LEU A 148 -2.13 -2.97 -13.43
N VAL A 149 -2.67 -1.83 -13.86
CA VAL A 149 -4.03 -1.71 -14.39
C VAL A 149 -3.99 -0.97 -15.72
N ASP A 150 -4.41 -1.63 -16.80
CA ASP A 150 -4.55 -1.00 -18.11
C ASP A 150 -5.84 -0.18 -18.14
N THR A 151 -5.73 1.13 -18.20
CA THR A 151 -6.85 2.08 -18.17
C THR A 151 -6.90 2.97 -19.41
N ASP A 152 -7.94 3.79 -19.52
CA ASP A 152 -8.04 4.80 -20.58
C ASP A 152 -6.97 5.91 -20.43
N ASP A 153 -6.37 6.04 -19.25
CA ASP A 153 -5.31 7.01 -18.93
C ASP A 153 -3.89 6.44 -19.11
N GLY A 154 -3.76 5.23 -19.63
CA GLY A 154 -2.52 4.46 -19.74
C GLY A 154 -2.40 3.39 -18.66
N VAL A 155 -1.20 2.86 -18.47
CA VAL A 155 -0.92 1.89 -17.42
C VAL A 155 -0.83 2.58 -16.08
N CYS A 156 -1.70 2.18 -15.15
CA CYS A 156 -1.70 2.67 -13.77
C CYS A 156 -1.05 1.64 -12.85
N ALA A 157 -0.21 2.08 -11.91
CA ALA A 157 0.39 1.23 -10.89
C ALA A 157 -0.15 1.57 -9.50
N VAL A 158 -0.76 0.59 -8.83
CA VAL A 158 -1.11 0.65 -7.41
C VAL A 158 0.02 -0.01 -6.64
N THR A 159 0.86 0.78 -5.96
CA THR A 159 2.20 0.36 -5.58
C THR A 159 2.36 -0.05 -4.12
N GLY A 160 1.34 0.19 -3.26
CA GLY A 160 1.60 0.15 -1.83
C GLY A 160 2.81 1.00 -1.48
N ASP A 161 3.62 0.54 -0.54
CA ASP A 161 4.75 1.29 -0.01
C ASP A 161 6.06 1.12 -0.80
N VAL A 162 6.02 0.46 -1.96
CA VAL A 162 7.16 0.48 -2.90
C VAL A 162 7.42 1.92 -3.37
N LEU A 163 6.37 2.65 -3.75
CA LEU A 163 6.39 4.11 -3.82
C LEU A 163 5.54 4.66 -2.67
N HIS A 164 6.17 4.91 -1.54
CA HIS A 164 5.49 5.39 -0.34
C HIS A 164 4.77 6.74 -0.57
N TYR A 165 5.44 7.67 -1.25
CA TYR A 165 4.89 8.97 -1.69
C TYR A 165 5.58 9.43 -2.98
N ALA A 166 5.02 10.47 -3.62
CA ALA A 166 5.44 10.88 -4.96
C ALA A 166 6.93 11.23 -5.08
N ASN A 167 7.55 11.83 -4.04
CA ASN A 167 8.97 12.18 -4.10
C ASN A 167 9.91 10.97 -4.27
N VAL A 168 9.46 9.75 -3.93
CA VAL A 168 10.21 8.50 -4.16
C VAL A 168 10.49 8.32 -5.66
N ALA A 169 9.58 8.76 -6.52
CA ALA A 169 9.78 8.70 -7.97
C ALA A 169 10.96 9.56 -8.45
N LEU A 170 11.25 10.66 -7.78
CA LEU A 170 12.36 11.54 -8.10
C LEU A 170 13.70 11.05 -7.53
N THR A 171 13.67 10.57 -6.30
CA THR A 171 14.89 10.15 -5.57
C THR A 171 15.28 8.70 -5.84
N LYS A 172 14.34 7.88 -6.31
CA LYS A 172 14.45 6.42 -6.44
C LYS A 172 14.85 5.70 -5.14
N THR A 173 14.62 6.37 -4.01
CA THR A 173 14.98 5.86 -2.68
C THR A 173 13.71 5.68 -1.85
N ASN A 174 13.46 4.46 -1.39
CA ASN A 174 12.35 4.19 -0.50
C ASN A 174 12.64 4.78 0.89
N PRO A 175 11.70 5.55 1.49
CA PRO A 175 11.91 6.18 2.79
C PRO A 175 11.91 5.20 3.97
N LEU A 176 11.35 4.01 3.79
CA LEU A 176 11.23 2.97 4.81
C LEU A 176 11.55 1.60 4.21
N VAL A 177 12.70 1.04 4.52
CA VAL A 177 13.15 -0.27 4.00
C VAL A 177 13.21 -1.27 5.16
N PHE A 178 12.40 -2.32 5.06
CA PHE A 178 12.34 -3.42 6.02
C PHE A 178 12.93 -4.72 5.47
N TRP A 179 13.26 -4.76 4.16
CA TRP A 179 13.78 -5.95 3.52
C TRP A 179 15.12 -5.74 2.81
N ASN A 180 15.16 -4.95 1.74
CA ASN A 180 16.38 -4.78 0.94
C ASN A 180 16.37 -3.49 0.13
N GLU A 181 17.39 -2.63 0.32
CA GLU A 181 17.48 -1.33 -0.37
C GLU A 181 17.65 -1.48 -1.88
N ARG A 182 18.49 -2.43 -2.34
CA ARG A 182 18.77 -2.61 -3.78
C ARG A 182 17.54 -3.14 -4.53
N ASP A 183 16.77 -4.01 -3.88
CA ASP A 183 15.54 -4.52 -4.48
C ASP A 183 14.47 -3.42 -4.48
N ALA A 184 14.41 -2.56 -3.46
CA ALA A 184 13.54 -1.40 -3.46
C ALA A 184 13.86 -0.44 -4.63
N GLU A 185 15.13 -0.12 -4.87
CA GLU A 185 15.56 0.72 -6.01
C GLU A 185 15.18 0.10 -7.37
N LYS A 186 15.37 -1.22 -7.53
CA LYS A 186 14.99 -1.93 -8.76
C LYS A 186 13.48 -1.92 -8.96
N SER A 187 12.71 -2.21 -7.90
CA SER A 187 11.25 -2.23 -7.93
C SER A 187 10.68 -0.85 -8.28
N ILE A 188 11.19 0.21 -7.65
CA ILE A 188 10.82 1.59 -7.96
C ILE A 188 11.12 1.91 -9.43
N SER A 189 12.34 1.60 -9.91
CA SER A 189 12.74 1.87 -11.29
C SER A 189 11.85 1.15 -12.29
N ARG A 190 11.56 -0.12 -12.04
CA ARG A 190 10.68 -0.94 -12.85
C ARG A 190 9.27 -0.35 -12.95
N ILE A 191 8.68 0.03 -11.82
CA ILE A 191 7.34 0.63 -11.81
C ILE A 191 7.32 1.92 -12.64
N LEU A 192 8.33 2.78 -12.49
CA LEU A 192 8.42 4.03 -13.23
C LEU A 192 8.65 3.83 -14.74
N ASP A 193 9.22 2.70 -15.15
CA ASP A 193 9.40 2.34 -16.56
C ASP A 193 8.13 1.71 -17.17
N GLU A 194 7.27 1.06 -16.36
CA GLU A 194 6.09 0.34 -16.84
C GLU A 194 4.78 1.15 -16.73
N ALA A 195 4.72 2.18 -15.87
CA ALA A 195 3.47 2.87 -15.56
C ALA A 195 3.48 4.35 -15.93
N ASP A 196 2.35 4.82 -16.47
CA ASP A 196 2.08 6.22 -16.80
C ASP A 196 1.50 6.99 -15.60
N VAL A 197 0.77 6.31 -14.73
CA VAL A 197 0.11 6.88 -13.54
C VAL A 197 0.46 6.04 -12.32
N ILE A 198 0.82 6.70 -11.23
CA ILE A 198 1.18 6.05 -9.98
C ILE A 198 0.15 6.38 -8.88
N TYR A 199 -0.32 5.33 -8.21
CA TYR A 199 -1.13 5.39 -6.99
C TYR A 199 -0.25 4.87 -5.83
N PRO A 200 0.40 5.77 -5.07
CA PRO A 200 1.33 5.39 -4.01
C PRO A 200 0.61 4.98 -2.73
N GLY A 201 1.36 4.34 -1.81
CA GLY A 201 0.81 3.90 -0.53
C GLY A 201 0.34 5.05 0.35
N HIS A 202 1.09 6.14 0.43
CA HIS A 202 0.82 7.24 1.37
C HIS A 202 0.84 8.62 0.71
N ASP A 203 0.31 8.75 -0.49
CA ASP A 203 0.16 10.05 -1.16
C ASP A 203 -0.97 10.00 -2.19
N ARG A 204 -1.22 11.11 -2.84
CA ARG A 204 -2.14 11.25 -3.98
C ARG A 204 -1.56 10.60 -5.23
N SER A 205 -2.45 10.21 -6.13
CA SER A 205 -2.06 9.78 -7.47
C SER A 205 -1.32 10.88 -8.24
N PHE A 206 -0.35 10.48 -9.05
CA PHE A 206 0.49 11.41 -9.79
C PHE A 206 1.04 10.80 -11.09
N ARG A 207 1.57 11.67 -11.95
CA ARG A 207 2.37 11.34 -13.12
C ARG A 207 3.75 11.99 -13.00
N LEU A 208 4.74 11.41 -13.67
CA LEU A 208 6.00 12.08 -13.94
C LEU A 208 5.95 12.70 -15.34
N VAL A 209 5.96 14.02 -15.39
CA VAL A 209 5.95 14.78 -16.65
C VAL A 209 7.24 15.58 -16.73
N ASN A 210 8.10 15.26 -17.69
CA ASN A 210 9.43 15.91 -17.86
C ASN A 210 10.30 15.90 -16.60
N GLY A 211 10.19 14.86 -15.76
CA GLY A 211 10.93 14.72 -14.51
C GLY A 211 10.35 15.51 -13.32
N GLU A 212 9.16 16.04 -13.46
CA GLU A 212 8.41 16.73 -12.40
C GLU A 212 7.18 15.94 -12.00
N ILE A 213 6.76 16.06 -10.73
CA ILE A 213 5.54 15.43 -10.22
C ILE A 213 4.33 16.29 -10.59
N GLU A 214 3.39 15.69 -11.32
CA GLU A 214 2.07 16.25 -11.56
C GLU A 214 1.03 15.44 -10.81
N TYR A 215 0.48 16.03 -9.74
CA TYR A 215 -0.59 15.40 -8.97
C TYR A 215 -1.92 15.45 -9.73
N LEU A 216 -2.65 14.34 -9.75
CA LEU A 216 -3.93 14.24 -10.46
C LEU A 216 -5.12 14.71 -9.61
N GLU A 217 -4.91 14.86 -8.30
CA GLU A 217 -5.94 15.30 -7.37
C GLU A 217 -5.37 16.21 -6.28
N PRO A 218 -6.18 17.11 -5.69
CA PRO A 218 -5.74 17.93 -4.58
C PRO A 218 -5.61 17.12 -3.29
N MET A 219 -4.73 17.54 -2.38
CA MET A 219 -4.71 16.99 -1.02
C MET A 219 -5.85 17.60 -0.21
N ASN A 220 -6.78 16.75 0.23
CA ASN A 220 -7.90 17.15 1.08
C ASN A 220 -7.81 16.39 2.41
N LEU A 221 -7.34 17.08 3.46
CA LEU A 221 -7.25 16.54 4.81
C LEU A 221 -7.82 17.54 5.82
N THR A 222 -8.80 17.12 6.59
CA THR A 222 -9.42 17.94 7.64
C THR A 222 -9.10 17.37 9.01
N PHE A 223 -8.46 18.17 9.85
CA PHE A 223 -8.25 17.85 11.27
C PHE A 223 -9.47 18.29 12.07
N ALA A 224 -10.29 17.35 12.51
CA ALA A 224 -11.44 17.63 13.38
C ALA A 224 -11.04 17.56 14.85
N GLY A 225 -11.59 18.48 15.67
CA GLY A 225 -11.33 18.53 17.11
C GLY A 225 -9.98 19.15 17.51
N VAL A 226 -9.21 19.66 16.54
CA VAL A 226 -7.97 20.39 16.80
C VAL A 226 -8.13 21.81 16.32
N HIS A 227 -7.93 22.78 17.22
CA HIS A 227 -7.93 24.19 16.83
C HIS A 227 -6.55 24.54 16.26
N PRO A 228 -6.44 25.20 15.09
CA PRO A 228 -5.15 25.50 14.46
C PRO A 228 -4.24 26.38 15.31
N ASP A 229 -4.83 27.25 16.16
CA ASP A 229 -4.10 28.12 17.09
C ASP A 229 -3.92 27.48 18.50
N ALA A 230 -4.21 26.17 18.65
CA ALA A 230 -4.04 25.50 19.94
C ALA A 230 -2.57 25.56 20.39
N PRO A 231 -2.29 25.90 21.65
CA PRO A 231 -0.93 25.91 22.18
C PRO A 231 -0.24 24.56 22.00
N GLY A 232 0.98 24.59 21.43
CA GLY A 232 1.79 23.38 21.22
C GLY A 232 1.57 22.67 19.89
N VAL A 233 0.57 23.03 19.08
CA VAL A 233 0.44 22.52 17.70
C VAL A 233 1.52 23.17 16.84
N LYS A 234 2.33 22.32 16.17
CA LYS A 234 3.41 22.75 15.29
C LYS A 234 3.36 21.94 14.00
N PHE A 235 3.69 22.57 12.89
CA PHE A 235 3.90 21.91 11.60
C PHE A 235 5.40 21.92 11.31
N ASP A 236 5.98 20.73 11.14
CA ASP A 236 7.39 20.54 10.80
C ASP A 236 7.48 19.99 9.37
N THR A 237 8.07 20.77 8.49
CA THR A 237 8.25 20.42 7.08
C THR A 237 9.67 19.95 6.77
N THR A 238 10.51 19.73 7.79
CA THR A 238 11.89 19.31 7.62
C THR A 238 11.94 17.93 6.96
N PRO A 239 12.62 17.79 5.80
CA PRO A 239 12.82 16.49 5.19
C PRO A 239 13.57 15.55 6.14
N ARG A 240 13.15 14.29 6.18
CA ARG A 240 13.83 13.28 6.98
C ARG A 240 14.60 12.33 6.09
N PRO A 241 15.77 11.84 6.55
CA PRO A 241 16.50 10.83 5.80
C PRO A 241 15.69 9.55 5.71
N PRO A 242 15.90 8.76 4.66
CA PRO A 242 15.39 7.40 4.59
C PRO A 242 15.82 6.58 5.82
N TRP A 243 14.95 5.69 6.25
CA TRP A 243 15.24 4.77 7.33
C TRP A 243 15.31 3.34 6.78
N VAL A 244 16.39 2.68 7.13
CA VAL A 244 16.61 1.26 6.82
C VAL A 244 16.58 0.50 8.12
N MET A 245 15.84 -0.59 8.18
CA MET A 245 15.71 -1.40 9.38
C MET A 245 17.07 -1.96 9.82
N PRO A 246 17.48 -1.77 11.07
CA PRO A 246 18.68 -2.41 11.58
C PRO A 246 18.59 -3.93 11.49
N GLY A 247 19.62 -4.58 10.92
CA GLY A 247 19.66 -6.03 10.69
C GLY A 247 18.98 -6.45 9.37
N VAL A 248 18.62 -5.52 8.50
CA VAL A 248 18.06 -5.84 7.19
C VAL A 248 19.04 -6.67 6.34
N GLU A 249 20.33 -6.49 6.54
CA GLU A 249 21.41 -7.24 5.87
C GLU A 249 21.48 -8.73 6.25
N ASP A 250 20.88 -9.10 7.37
CA ASP A 250 20.84 -10.50 7.85
C ASP A 250 19.66 -11.27 7.22
N GLN A 251 18.75 -10.60 6.53
CA GLN A 251 17.59 -11.21 5.91
C GLN A 251 17.92 -11.79 4.54
N THR A 252 17.42 -12.99 4.30
CA THR A 252 17.51 -13.70 3.02
C THR A 252 16.18 -14.40 2.73
N VAL A 253 15.97 -14.84 1.49
CA VAL A 253 14.78 -15.64 1.13
C VAL A 253 14.73 -16.93 1.95
N GLU A 254 15.88 -17.53 2.23
CA GLU A 254 16.00 -18.73 3.06
C GLU A 254 15.57 -18.48 4.52
N SER A 255 15.73 -17.25 5.01
CA SER A 255 15.28 -16.86 6.36
C SER A 255 13.76 -16.78 6.50
N LEU A 256 13.02 -16.78 5.39
CA LEU A 256 11.57 -16.81 5.41
C LEU A 256 10.96 -18.18 5.74
N GLY A 257 11.77 -19.24 5.79
CA GLY A 257 11.37 -20.60 6.19
C GLY A 257 10.89 -21.48 5.03
#